data_fc569b0b49498c726b3d4c146ed557bf
#
_entry.id   fc569b0b49498c726b3d4c146ed557bf
#
_cell.length_a   1.000
_cell.length_b   1.000
_cell.length_c   1.000
_cell.angle_alpha   90.00
_cell.angle_beta   90.00
_cell.angle_gamma   90.00
#
_symmetry.space_group_name_H-M   'P 1'
#
loop_
_entity.id
_entity.type
_entity.pdbx_description
1 polymer ?
#
loop_
_entity_poly.entity_id
_entity_poly.type
_entity_poly.pdbx_seq_one_letter_code
_entity_poly.pdbx_strand_id
1 'polypeptide(L)'
;MAKVLHSAPRYASNEGVRDTLVSALGDHVVDASEAFGEISIAVQRTSIESVLRTLRDEHEYQQLMEIAGADYPGRPERFEVVYMLLSLTKNHRVMVKVSAAEDTPVPTVTTLWPVAGWLEREVFDMYGVTFEGNTDLRRILTDYGFEGHPFRKDFPLTGYTEVRYSEEEKRVVYEPVELAQDFRNFDFTSPWEGADYVLPGDEKADMPPVDEPKVTEKPSDTGAGTKTDAKASEKVSAGAPAEDDTDIDRDAPEPTEDQPDRAPSKGGVQDTKAATEPEEKE
;
A
#
# COMPACT_ATOMS: atom_id res chain seq x y z
N MET A 1 19.85 38.35 7.30
CA MET A 1 19.12 37.28 6.58
C MET A 1 18.47 36.39 7.61
N ALA A 2 17.15 36.32 7.67
CA ALA A 2 16.43 35.44 8.57
C ALA A 2 16.71 34.00 8.14
N LYS A 3 17.25 33.20 9.05
CA LYS A 3 17.45 31.77 8.83
C LYS A 3 16.08 31.10 8.78
N VAL A 4 15.62 30.77 7.60
CA VAL A 4 14.40 29.95 7.46
C VAL A 4 14.69 28.60 8.10
N LEU A 5 14.12 28.36 9.27
CA LEU A 5 14.15 27.05 9.92
C LEU A 5 13.23 26.14 9.10
N HIS A 6 13.81 25.40 8.17
CA HIS A 6 13.12 24.29 7.56
C HIS A 6 12.87 23.23 8.65
N SER A 7 11.64 23.07 9.02
CA SER A 7 11.18 22.00 9.92
C SER A 7 11.03 20.64 9.21
N ALA A 8 11.56 20.50 7.99
CA ALA A 8 11.57 19.22 7.33
C ALA A 8 12.38 18.23 8.17
N PRO A 9 11.78 17.09 8.58
CA PRO A 9 12.49 16.10 9.36
C PRO A 9 13.70 15.62 8.57
N ARG A 10 14.87 15.70 9.17
CA ARG A 10 16.07 15.08 8.61
C ARG A 10 16.06 13.64 9.08
N TYR A 11 15.99 12.70 8.15
CA TYR A 11 16.20 11.30 8.47
C TYR A 11 17.61 11.10 8.97
N ALA A 12 17.77 10.32 10.04
CA ALA A 12 19.07 9.90 10.48
C ALA A 12 19.67 8.92 9.44
N SER A 13 21.01 8.90 9.36
CA SER A 13 21.69 7.92 8.52
C SER A 13 21.49 6.52 9.09
N ASN A 14 21.31 5.53 8.22
CA ASN A 14 21.27 4.12 8.60
C ASN A 14 22.67 3.53 8.87
N GLU A 15 23.73 4.27 8.58
CA GLU A 15 25.10 3.79 8.64
C GLU A 15 25.44 3.23 10.04
N GLY A 16 25.76 1.93 10.10
CA GLY A 16 26.09 1.22 11.32
C GLY A 16 24.91 0.94 12.28
N VAL A 17 23.72 1.45 11.99
CA VAL A 17 22.54 1.25 12.86
C VAL A 17 22.11 -0.20 12.83
N ARG A 18 22.03 -0.82 11.64
CA ARG A 18 21.69 -2.23 11.49
C ARG A 18 22.58 -3.11 12.35
N ASP A 19 23.90 -2.96 12.24
CA ASP A 19 24.86 -3.81 12.94
C ASP A 19 24.81 -3.59 14.45
N THR A 20 24.55 -2.36 14.88
CA THR A 20 24.32 -2.03 16.30
C THR A 20 23.08 -2.74 16.84
N LEU A 21 21.95 -2.69 16.12
CA LEU A 21 20.71 -3.34 16.53
C LEU A 21 20.84 -4.87 16.53
N VAL A 22 21.45 -5.45 15.50
CA VAL A 22 21.70 -6.90 15.42
C VAL A 22 22.58 -7.36 16.59
N SER A 23 23.63 -6.61 16.92
CA SER A 23 24.50 -6.93 18.05
C SER A 23 23.77 -6.86 19.40
N ALA A 24 22.87 -5.91 19.57
CA ALA A 24 22.08 -5.74 20.77
C ALA A 24 21.01 -6.83 20.94
N LEU A 25 20.40 -7.26 19.85
CA LEU A 25 19.35 -8.29 19.86
C LEU A 25 19.90 -9.71 19.87
N GLY A 26 21.16 -9.91 19.45
CA GLY A 26 21.88 -11.17 19.53
C GLY A 26 21.15 -12.34 18.86
N ASP A 27 21.02 -13.45 19.60
CA ASP A 27 20.45 -14.71 19.09
C ASP A 27 18.96 -14.65 18.72
N HIS A 28 18.27 -13.58 19.06
CA HIS A 28 16.87 -13.39 18.69
C HIS A 28 16.67 -13.03 17.22
N VAL A 29 17.74 -12.56 16.55
CA VAL A 29 17.71 -12.17 15.14
C VAL A 29 17.86 -13.40 14.25
N VAL A 30 16.95 -13.57 13.32
CA VAL A 30 16.98 -14.61 12.28
C VAL A 30 17.67 -14.07 11.03
N ASP A 31 17.30 -12.86 10.62
CA ASP A 31 17.86 -12.19 9.46
C ASP A 31 17.78 -10.66 9.64
N ALA A 32 18.69 -9.94 9.01
CA ALA A 32 18.67 -8.49 9.01
C ALA A 32 19.13 -7.93 7.67
N SER A 33 18.31 -7.13 7.08
CA SER A 33 18.56 -6.52 5.76
C SER A 33 18.40 -5.01 5.82
N GLU A 34 19.15 -4.34 4.95
CA GLU A 34 18.99 -2.92 4.67
C GLU A 34 18.78 -2.76 3.17
N ALA A 35 17.64 -2.24 2.79
CA ALA A 35 17.28 -2.02 1.40
C ALA A 35 16.44 -0.75 1.27
N PHE A 36 16.68 0.02 0.21
CA PHE A 36 15.93 1.25 -0.11
C PHE A 36 15.91 2.30 1.03
N GLY A 37 16.92 2.29 1.90
CA GLY A 37 17.02 3.20 3.03
C GLY A 37 16.20 2.78 4.25
N GLU A 38 15.69 1.54 4.28
CA GLU A 38 14.95 0.97 5.40
C GLU A 38 15.70 -0.22 6.00
N ILE A 39 15.70 -0.31 7.33
CA ILE A 39 16.25 -1.43 8.07
C ILE A 39 15.11 -2.39 8.43
N SER A 40 15.27 -3.65 8.02
CA SER A 40 14.34 -4.73 8.32
C SER A 40 15.05 -5.83 9.10
N ILE A 41 14.49 -6.23 10.23
CA ILE A 41 15.03 -7.25 11.13
C ILE A 41 14.00 -8.35 11.31
N ALA A 42 14.27 -9.55 10.83
CA ALA A 42 13.45 -10.72 11.11
C ALA A 42 13.91 -11.36 12.44
N VAL A 43 12.98 -11.62 13.33
CA VAL A 43 13.24 -12.13 14.66
C VAL A 43 12.44 -13.40 14.96
N GLN A 44 12.92 -14.15 15.95
CA GLN A 44 12.22 -15.32 16.45
C GLN A 44 10.86 -14.90 17.03
N ARG A 45 9.78 -15.57 16.62
CA ARG A 45 8.42 -15.27 17.03
C ARG A 45 8.25 -15.23 18.55
N THR A 46 8.79 -16.21 19.27
CA THR A 46 8.69 -16.32 20.72
C THR A 46 9.36 -15.18 21.48
N SER A 47 10.28 -14.49 20.83
CA SER A 47 11.08 -13.41 21.44
C SER A 47 10.60 -12.01 21.07
N ILE A 48 9.50 -11.88 20.30
CA ILE A 48 9.06 -10.59 19.78
C ILE A 48 8.85 -9.54 20.88
N GLU A 49 8.22 -9.91 21.99
CA GLU A 49 7.97 -8.97 23.10
C GLU A 49 9.27 -8.45 23.71
N SER A 50 10.24 -9.34 23.95
CA SER A 50 11.55 -8.96 24.52
C SER A 50 12.35 -8.09 23.55
N VAL A 51 12.34 -8.43 22.27
CA VAL A 51 13.01 -7.65 21.21
C VAL A 51 12.43 -6.24 21.12
N LEU A 52 11.12 -6.12 21.05
CA LEU A 52 10.45 -4.82 20.97
C LEU A 52 10.64 -4.00 22.24
N ARG A 53 10.73 -4.65 23.41
CA ARG A 53 11.03 -4.00 24.68
C ARG A 53 12.46 -3.40 24.65
N THR A 54 13.45 -4.17 24.23
CA THR A 54 14.83 -3.70 24.08
C THR A 54 14.93 -2.54 23.09
N LEU A 55 14.26 -2.65 21.93
CA LEU A 55 14.25 -1.57 20.95
C LEU A 55 13.60 -0.30 21.49
N ARG A 56 12.52 -0.42 22.26
CA ARG A 56 11.84 0.74 22.87
C ARG A 56 12.67 1.37 23.97
N ASP A 57 13.16 0.57 24.91
CA ASP A 57 13.72 1.06 26.18
C ASP A 57 15.23 1.41 26.06
N GLU A 58 15.99 0.66 25.26
CA GLU A 58 17.45 0.83 25.15
C GLU A 58 17.86 1.56 23.85
N HIS A 59 17.09 1.38 22.78
CA HIS A 59 17.39 1.99 21.49
C HIS A 59 16.50 3.15 21.09
N GLU A 60 15.61 3.58 21.98
CA GLU A 60 14.74 4.76 21.82
C GLU A 60 13.76 4.68 20.65
N TYR A 61 13.26 3.49 20.28
CA TYR A 61 12.16 3.33 19.35
C TYR A 61 10.84 3.39 20.13
N GLN A 62 10.46 4.59 20.55
CA GLN A 62 9.38 4.80 21.51
C GLN A 62 7.99 4.51 20.94
N GLN A 63 7.81 4.74 19.65
CA GLN A 63 6.49 4.67 19.03
C GLN A 63 6.34 3.44 18.16
N LEU A 64 5.29 2.67 18.44
CA LEU A 64 4.74 1.69 17.50
C LEU A 64 3.86 2.44 16.50
N MET A 65 4.27 2.44 15.23
CA MET A 65 3.55 3.09 14.16
C MET A 65 2.40 2.22 13.66
N GLU A 66 2.71 0.93 13.43
CA GLU A 66 1.78 -0.01 12.82
C GLU A 66 2.18 -1.45 13.11
N ILE A 67 1.18 -2.34 13.11
CA ILE A 67 1.36 -3.79 13.00
C ILE A 67 0.58 -4.21 11.76
N ALA A 68 1.27 -4.74 10.77
CA ALA A 68 0.66 -5.21 9.52
C ALA A 68 0.90 -6.70 9.30
N GLY A 69 -0.01 -7.35 8.59
CA GLY A 69 0.14 -8.73 8.17
C GLY A 69 0.50 -8.84 6.69
N ALA A 70 1.19 -9.90 6.32
CA ALA A 70 1.40 -10.29 4.93
C ALA A 70 1.24 -11.80 4.78
N ASP A 71 0.73 -12.23 3.63
CA ASP A 71 0.49 -13.64 3.32
C ASP A 71 1.40 -14.10 2.18
N TYR A 72 2.19 -15.15 2.46
CA TYR A 72 3.10 -15.79 1.51
C TYR A 72 2.79 -17.29 1.40
N PRO A 73 1.79 -17.72 0.61
CA PRO A 73 1.30 -19.10 0.56
C PRO A 73 2.38 -20.16 0.25
N GLY A 74 3.48 -19.74 -0.39
CA GLY A 74 4.58 -20.65 -0.73
C GLY A 74 5.58 -20.91 0.42
N ARG A 75 5.42 -20.28 1.59
CA ARG A 75 6.30 -20.47 2.74
C ARG A 75 5.70 -21.46 3.75
N PRO A 76 6.51 -22.24 4.49
CA PRO A 76 6.02 -23.08 5.58
C PRO A 76 5.34 -22.25 6.69
N GLU A 77 5.96 -21.16 7.11
CA GLU A 77 5.36 -20.13 7.94
C GLU A 77 4.77 -19.07 7.00
N ARG A 78 3.51 -19.26 6.68
CA ARG A 78 2.79 -18.52 5.64
C ARG A 78 2.67 -17.04 5.93
N PHE A 79 2.39 -16.70 7.19
CA PHE A 79 2.11 -15.31 7.57
C PHE A 79 3.37 -14.62 8.08
N GLU A 80 3.51 -13.36 7.72
CA GLU A 80 4.53 -12.46 8.25
C GLU A 80 3.83 -11.31 8.94
N VAL A 81 4.12 -11.12 10.23
CA VAL A 81 3.64 -9.96 11.00
C VAL A 81 4.75 -8.96 11.09
N VAL A 82 4.47 -7.74 10.67
CA VAL A 82 5.43 -6.65 10.53
C VAL A 82 5.11 -5.57 11.54
N TYR A 83 6.09 -5.21 12.36
CA TYR A 83 6.02 -4.15 13.35
C TYR A 83 6.84 -2.97 12.88
N MET A 84 6.20 -1.83 12.68
CA MET A 84 6.87 -0.59 12.27
C MET A 84 7.11 0.28 13.49
N LEU A 85 8.38 0.52 13.81
CA LEU A 85 8.79 1.34 14.95
C LEU A 85 9.39 2.66 14.50
N LEU A 86 9.14 3.71 15.27
CA LEU A 86 9.69 5.05 15.07
C LEU A 86 10.40 5.52 16.34
N SER A 87 11.61 6.01 16.14
CA SER A 87 12.31 6.83 17.13
C SER A 87 12.04 8.30 16.86
N LEU A 88 11.36 8.96 17.79
CA LEU A 88 11.08 10.39 17.70
C LEU A 88 12.34 11.22 17.97
N THR A 89 13.23 10.73 18.82
CA THR A 89 14.47 11.40 19.20
C THR A 89 15.52 11.33 18.10
N LYS A 90 15.65 10.17 17.46
CA LYS A 90 16.62 9.91 16.39
C LYS A 90 16.07 10.21 15.01
N ASN A 91 14.74 10.42 14.88
CA ASN A 91 14.04 10.51 13.61
C ASN A 91 14.38 9.36 12.66
N HIS A 92 14.32 8.16 13.17
CA HIS A 92 14.73 6.93 12.52
C HIS A 92 13.64 5.87 12.64
N ARG A 93 13.49 5.02 11.62
CA ARG A 93 12.51 3.93 11.57
C ARG A 93 13.19 2.59 11.48
N VAL A 94 12.58 1.58 12.07
CA VAL A 94 12.99 0.18 11.92
C VAL A 94 11.75 -0.69 11.73
N MET A 95 11.87 -1.68 10.88
CA MET A 95 10.86 -2.69 10.63
C MET A 95 11.31 -3.99 11.31
N VAL A 96 10.45 -4.54 12.16
CA VAL A 96 10.68 -5.84 12.79
C VAL A 96 9.65 -6.83 12.25
N LYS A 97 10.10 -8.02 11.87
CA LYS A 97 9.27 -9.03 11.24
C LYS A 97 9.30 -10.33 12.03
N VAL A 98 8.16 -10.98 12.12
CA VAL A 98 8.05 -12.35 12.63
C VAL A 98 7.23 -13.19 11.68
N SER A 99 7.63 -14.44 11.50
CA SER A 99 6.86 -15.40 10.70
C SER A 99 5.98 -16.25 11.61
N ALA A 100 4.80 -16.61 11.12
CA ALA A 100 3.86 -17.48 11.81
C ALA A 100 3.21 -18.44 10.81
N ALA A 101 3.03 -19.70 11.23
CA ALA A 101 2.17 -20.64 10.53
C ALA A 101 0.71 -20.42 10.96
N GLU A 102 -0.21 -21.07 10.27
CA GLU A 102 -1.64 -20.88 10.50
C GLU A 102 -2.08 -21.17 11.95
N ASP A 103 -1.48 -22.21 12.55
CA ASP A 103 -1.82 -22.67 13.90
C ASP A 103 -0.86 -22.13 14.99
N THR A 104 0.06 -21.24 14.63
CA THR A 104 1.07 -20.79 15.58
C THR A 104 0.81 -19.36 16.03
N PRO A 105 0.46 -19.14 17.32
CA PRO A 105 0.19 -17.80 17.82
C PRO A 105 1.47 -16.95 17.92
N VAL A 106 1.30 -15.65 17.80
CA VAL A 106 2.32 -14.63 18.02
C VAL A 106 2.09 -14.01 19.39
N PRO A 107 3.11 -13.84 20.26
CA PRO A 107 2.93 -13.15 21.51
C PRO A 107 2.43 -11.71 21.32
N THR A 108 1.46 -11.30 22.14
CA THR A 108 0.94 -9.93 22.11
C THR A 108 1.96 -8.91 22.58
N VAL A 109 1.89 -7.72 22.03
CA VAL A 109 2.72 -6.59 22.47
C VAL A 109 1.89 -5.45 23.09
N THR A 110 0.65 -5.74 23.45
CA THR A 110 -0.26 -4.81 24.16
C THR A 110 0.29 -4.32 25.49
N THR A 111 1.13 -5.11 26.15
CA THR A 111 1.86 -4.75 27.37
C THR A 111 2.86 -3.61 27.14
N LEU A 112 3.40 -3.49 25.93
CA LEU A 112 4.35 -2.45 25.55
C LEU A 112 3.64 -1.21 25.04
N TRP A 113 2.66 -1.40 24.18
CA TRP A 113 1.84 -0.34 23.57
C TRP A 113 0.36 -0.75 23.55
N PRO A 114 -0.49 -0.09 24.31
CA PRO A 114 -1.93 -0.43 24.30
C PRO A 114 -2.61 -0.34 22.95
N VAL A 115 -2.09 0.52 22.05
CA VAL A 115 -2.58 0.65 20.67
C VAL A 115 -2.43 -0.63 19.87
N ALA A 116 -1.46 -1.48 20.21
CA ALA A 116 -1.25 -2.77 19.56
C ALA A 116 -2.50 -3.65 19.58
N GLY A 117 -3.34 -3.54 20.62
CA GLY A 117 -4.57 -4.32 20.69
C GLY A 117 -5.51 -4.12 19.52
N TRP A 118 -5.57 -2.92 18.94
CA TRP A 118 -6.37 -2.63 17.76
C TRP A 118 -5.73 -3.20 16.49
N LEU A 119 -4.43 -3.03 16.34
CA LEU A 119 -3.66 -3.49 15.18
C LEU A 119 -3.57 -5.02 15.13
N GLU A 120 -3.40 -5.67 16.28
CA GLU A 120 -3.43 -7.13 16.39
C GLU A 120 -4.80 -7.71 16.01
N ARG A 121 -5.90 -7.03 16.39
CA ARG A 121 -7.25 -7.41 15.97
C ARG A 121 -7.43 -7.29 14.46
N GLU A 122 -6.86 -6.28 13.84
CA GLU A 122 -6.88 -6.12 12.39
C GLU A 122 -6.15 -7.26 11.69
N VAL A 123 -4.94 -7.58 12.13
CA VAL A 123 -4.17 -8.71 11.57
C VAL A 123 -4.89 -10.04 11.79
N PHE A 124 -5.50 -10.24 12.97
CA PHE A 124 -6.33 -11.40 13.23
C PHE A 124 -7.54 -11.46 12.28
N ASP A 125 -8.26 -10.37 12.11
CA ASP A 125 -9.46 -10.35 11.27
C ASP A 125 -9.13 -10.60 9.80
N MET A 126 -8.06 -9.97 9.29
CA MET A 126 -7.71 -10.03 7.87
C MET A 126 -6.96 -11.31 7.47
N TYR A 127 -6.14 -11.86 8.34
CA TYR A 127 -5.27 -13.01 8.03
C TYR A 127 -5.54 -14.25 8.88
N GLY A 128 -6.17 -14.10 10.03
CA GLY A 128 -6.40 -15.20 10.97
C GLY A 128 -5.22 -15.53 11.88
N VAL A 129 -4.24 -14.65 11.98
CA VAL A 129 -3.11 -14.82 12.90
C VAL A 129 -3.59 -14.57 14.33
N THR A 130 -3.39 -15.53 15.22
CA THR A 130 -3.77 -15.41 16.63
C THR A 130 -2.67 -14.76 17.46
N PHE A 131 -3.06 -13.93 18.43
CA PHE A 131 -2.13 -13.27 19.34
C PHE A 131 -2.31 -13.78 20.77
N GLU A 132 -1.29 -14.49 21.26
CA GLU A 132 -1.30 -15.05 22.61
C GLU A 132 -1.15 -13.95 23.65
N GLY A 133 -2.06 -13.92 24.63
CA GLY A 133 -2.07 -12.93 25.70
C GLY A 133 -2.86 -11.65 25.39
N ASN A 134 -3.38 -11.48 24.17
CA ASN A 134 -4.31 -10.42 23.88
C ASN A 134 -5.67 -10.73 24.53
N THR A 135 -6.17 -9.82 25.38
CA THR A 135 -7.40 -10.03 26.15
C THR A 135 -8.68 -9.77 25.37
N ASP A 136 -8.59 -9.09 24.22
CA ASP A 136 -9.75 -8.73 23.39
C ASP A 136 -9.48 -9.00 21.90
N LEU A 137 -9.19 -10.25 21.57
CA LEU A 137 -8.93 -10.67 20.19
C LEU A 137 -10.25 -11.03 19.50
N ARG A 138 -10.89 -10.04 18.91
CA ARG A 138 -12.16 -10.18 18.15
C ARG A 138 -12.07 -9.42 16.84
N ARG A 139 -12.91 -9.79 15.88
CA ARG A 139 -12.97 -9.11 14.57
C ARG A 139 -13.28 -7.61 14.71
N ILE A 140 -12.77 -6.81 13.79
CA ILE A 140 -12.89 -5.35 13.84
C ILE A 140 -13.35 -4.72 12.51
N LEU A 141 -12.91 -5.26 11.38
CA LEU A 141 -13.19 -4.68 10.05
C LEU A 141 -14.26 -5.45 9.28
N THR A 142 -14.37 -6.76 9.49
CA THR A 142 -15.38 -7.57 8.82
C THR A 142 -16.74 -7.43 9.50
N ASP A 143 -17.80 -7.63 8.73
CA ASP A 143 -19.17 -7.57 9.22
C ASP A 143 -19.49 -8.72 10.19
N TYR A 144 -20.58 -8.58 10.95
CA TYR A 144 -21.05 -9.62 11.88
C TYR A 144 -21.41 -10.89 11.10
N GLY A 145 -20.89 -12.02 11.58
CA GLY A 145 -21.10 -13.31 10.93
C GLY A 145 -20.27 -13.54 9.66
N PHE A 146 -19.31 -12.67 9.35
CA PHE A 146 -18.40 -12.88 8.25
C PHE A 146 -17.52 -14.11 8.48
N GLU A 147 -17.44 -14.99 7.49
CA GLU A 147 -16.63 -16.21 7.51
C GLU A 147 -15.39 -16.07 6.62
N GLY A 148 -14.23 -16.50 7.15
CA GLY A 148 -12.94 -16.41 6.46
C GLY A 148 -12.12 -15.18 6.81
N HIS A 149 -11.01 -15.01 6.09
CA HIS A 149 -10.03 -13.95 6.28
C HIS A 149 -9.71 -13.32 4.92
N PRO A 150 -10.24 -12.10 4.65
CA PRO A 150 -10.31 -11.58 3.29
C PRO A 150 -8.97 -11.18 2.67
N PHE A 151 -7.90 -11.01 3.46
CA PHE A 151 -6.57 -10.66 2.93
C PHE A 151 -5.68 -11.86 2.65
N ARG A 152 -6.13 -13.07 2.98
CA ARG A 152 -5.46 -14.29 2.53
C ARG A 152 -5.50 -14.37 1.02
N LYS A 153 -4.39 -14.78 0.39
CA LYS A 153 -4.26 -14.85 -1.08
C LYS A 153 -5.18 -15.90 -1.73
N ASP A 154 -5.61 -16.89 -0.96
CA ASP A 154 -6.57 -17.92 -1.36
C ASP A 154 -8.03 -17.51 -1.15
N PHE A 155 -8.31 -16.37 -0.51
CA PHE A 155 -9.65 -15.83 -0.40
C PHE A 155 -10.06 -15.14 -1.71
N PRO A 156 -11.23 -15.46 -2.30
CA PRO A 156 -11.66 -14.88 -3.56
C PRO A 156 -11.90 -13.37 -3.42
N LEU A 157 -11.49 -12.60 -4.43
CA LEU A 157 -11.62 -11.14 -4.42
C LEU A 157 -13.08 -10.68 -4.30
N THR A 158 -14.02 -11.43 -4.86
CA THR A 158 -15.47 -11.15 -4.75
C THR A 158 -16.06 -11.51 -3.40
N GLY A 159 -15.38 -12.34 -2.60
CA GLY A 159 -16.00 -13.02 -1.47
C GLY A 159 -17.01 -14.09 -1.91
N TYR A 160 -17.86 -14.54 -1.00
CA TYR A 160 -18.87 -15.57 -1.22
C TYR A 160 -20.29 -15.02 -1.13
N THR A 161 -20.48 -13.96 -0.36
CA THR A 161 -21.78 -13.34 -0.12
C THR A 161 -21.72 -11.85 -0.39
N GLU A 162 -22.79 -11.31 -0.92
CA GLU A 162 -22.97 -9.87 -1.09
C GLU A 162 -24.14 -9.37 -0.26
N VAL A 163 -24.18 -8.08 -0.08
CA VAL A 163 -25.20 -7.41 0.73
C VAL A 163 -26.04 -6.54 -0.17
N ARG A 164 -27.36 -6.76 -0.19
CA ARG A 164 -28.31 -5.99 -0.98
C ARG A 164 -29.46 -5.51 -0.11
N TYR A 165 -29.98 -4.33 -0.41
CA TYR A 165 -31.23 -3.86 0.19
C TYR A 165 -32.43 -4.48 -0.53
N SER A 166 -33.28 -5.20 0.21
CA SER A 166 -34.53 -5.74 -0.32
C SER A 166 -35.67 -4.75 -0.06
N GLU A 167 -36.29 -4.28 -1.15
CA GLU A 167 -37.47 -3.41 -1.07
C GLU A 167 -38.70 -4.14 -0.52
N GLU A 168 -38.78 -5.46 -0.71
CA GLU A 168 -39.88 -6.29 -0.24
C GLU A 168 -39.81 -6.47 1.28
N GLU A 169 -38.62 -6.86 1.77
CA GLU A 169 -38.40 -7.10 3.21
C GLU A 169 -38.09 -5.82 4.01
N LYS A 170 -37.87 -4.69 3.32
CA LYS A 170 -37.51 -3.39 3.92
C LYS A 170 -36.24 -3.45 4.79
N ARG A 171 -35.30 -4.35 4.44
CA ARG A 171 -34.04 -4.56 5.16
C ARG A 171 -32.92 -4.97 4.22
N VAL A 172 -31.71 -4.94 4.79
CA VAL A 172 -30.50 -5.49 4.16
C VAL A 172 -30.54 -7.01 4.24
N VAL A 173 -30.35 -7.69 3.14
CA VAL A 173 -30.27 -9.15 3.02
C VAL A 173 -28.92 -9.58 2.50
N TYR A 174 -28.48 -10.76 2.93
CA TYR A 174 -27.28 -11.42 2.42
C TYR A 174 -27.69 -12.43 1.37
N GLU A 175 -27.01 -12.41 0.24
CA GLU A 175 -27.25 -13.34 -0.86
C GLU A 175 -25.90 -13.81 -1.46
N PRO A 176 -25.85 -14.94 -2.17
CA PRO A 176 -24.64 -15.33 -2.90
C PRO A 176 -24.22 -14.26 -3.88
N VAL A 177 -22.90 -14.08 -4.05
CA VAL A 177 -22.36 -13.07 -4.98
C VAL A 177 -22.78 -13.38 -6.40
N GLU A 178 -23.45 -12.45 -7.05
CA GLU A 178 -23.79 -12.47 -8.46
C GLU A 178 -23.43 -11.12 -9.10
N LEU A 179 -22.22 -11.05 -9.65
CA LEU A 179 -21.73 -9.80 -10.22
C LEU A 179 -22.46 -9.49 -11.54
N ALA A 180 -22.94 -8.26 -11.69
CA ALA A 180 -23.54 -7.78 -12.94
C ALA A 180 -22.54 -7.74 -14.10
N GLN A 181 -21.25 -7.70 -13.81
CA GLN A 181 -20.15 -7.76 -14.78
C GLN A 181 -19.00 -8.59 -14.22
N ASP A 182 -18.53 -9.57 -14.99
CA ASP A 182 -17.34 -10.34 -14.65
C ASP A 182 -16.09 -9.45 -14.59
N PHE A 183 -15.07 -9.91 -13.84
CA PHE A 183 -13.78 -9.24 -13.82
C PHE A 183 -13.17 -9.21 -15.21
N ARG A 184 -12.76 -8.02 -15.60
CA ARG A 184 -12.01 -7.83 -16.84
C ARG A 184 -10.54 -8.09 -16.59
N ASN A 185 -9.95 -8.92 -17.44
CA ASN A 185 -8.50 -9.01 -17.54
C ASN A 185 -8.01 -7.80 -18.33
N PHE A 186 -7.25 -6.95 -17.68
CA PHE A 186 -6.62 -5.83 -18.36
C PHE A 186 -5.18 -6.22 -18.70
N ASP A 187 -4.88 -6.21 -19.98
CA ASP A 187 -3.51 -6.38 -20.48
C ASP A 187 -2.86 -4.99 -20.56
N PHE A 188 -1.79 -4.79 -19.77
CA PHE A 188 -1.03 -3.55 -19.77
C PHE A 188 -0.06 -3.43 -20.94
N THR A 189 0.16 -4.52 -21.69
CA THR A 189 1.00 -4.49 -22.88
C THR A 189 0.24 -3.87 -24.03
N SER A 190 0.90 -2.91 -24.71
CA SER A 190 0.36 -2.35 -25.95
C SER A 190 0.32 -3.43 -27.03
N PRO A 191 -0.77 -3.53 -27.81
CA PRO A 191 -0.79 -4.44 -28.97
C PRO A 191 0.33 -4.18 -29.98
N TRP A 192 0.94 -3.00 -29.91
CA TRP A 192 2.06 -2.58 -30.77
C TRP A 192 3.44 -2.90 -30.19
N GLU A 193 3.50 -3.28 -28.91
CA GLU A 193 4.74 -3.53 -28.18
C GLU A 193 4.88 -5.03 -27.81
N GLY A 194 4.59 -5.89 -28.77
CA GLY A 194 4.97 -7.29 -28.66
C GLY A 194 4.13 -8.15 -27.76
N ALA A 195 2.83 -7.92 -27.72
CA ALA A 195 1.95 -8.99 -27.27
C ALA A 195 2.12 -10.18 -28.21
N ASP A 196 2.67 -11.27 -27.69
CA ASP A 196 2.77 -12.54 -28.40
C ASP A 196 1.37 -13.17 -28.53
N TYR A 197 0.47 -12.53 -29.27
CA TYR A 197 -0.80 -13.15 -29.59
C TYR A 197 -0.89 -13.42 -31.08
N VAL A 198 -1.36 -14.59 -31.38
CA VAL A 198 -1.62 -15.00 -32.75
C VAL A 198 -2.95 -14.36 -33.20
N LEU A 199 -2.92 -13.57 -34.27
CA LEU A 199 -4.13 -12.99 -34.82
C LEU A 199 -5.08 -14.10 -35.32
N PRO A 200 -6.41 -13.93 -35.17
CA PRO A 200 -7.36 -14.88 -35.71
C PRO A 200 -7.12 -15.08 -37.22
N GLY A 201 -6.79 -16.31 -37.60
CA GLY A 201 -6.44 -16.67 -38.97
C GLY A 201 -4.95 -16.99 -39.19
N ASP A 202 -4.07 -16.56 -38.27
CA ASP A 202 -2.65 -16.86 -38.33
C ASP A 202 -2.26 -18.10 -37.53
N GLU A 203 -3.24 -18.80 -36.94
CA GLU A 203 -3.01 -19.99 -36.11
C GLU A 203 -2.33 -21.14 -36.85
N LYS A 204 -2.29 -21.07 -38.18
CA LYS A 204 -1.66 -22.05 -39.04
C LYS A 204 -0.33 -21.59 -39.67
N ALA A 205 0.02 -20.34 -39.42
CA ALA A 205 1.32 -19.84 -39.89
C ALA A 205 2.39 -20.21 -38.88
N ASP A 206 3.40 -20.95 -39.35
CA ASP A 206 4.62 -21.15 -38.56
C ASP A 206 5.21 -19.75 -38.30
N MET A 207 5.31 -19.40 -37.01
CA MET A 207 5.97 -18.13 -36.67
C MET A 207 7.38 -18.13 -37.28
N PRO A 208 7.74 -17.13 -38.08
CA PRO A 208 9.11 -17.03 -38.54
C PRO A 208 10.00 -16.87 -37.32
N PRO A 209 11.16 -17.54 -37.28
CA PRO A 209 12.07 -17.38 -36.16
C PRO A 209 12.34 -15.89 -35.98
N VAL A 210 12.11 -15.38 -34.76
CA VAL A 210 12.46 -14.00 -34.42
C VAL A 210 13.98 -13.89 -34.62
N ASP A 211 14.40 -13.28 -35.70
CA ASP A 211 15.80 -12.94 -35.88
C ASP A 211 16.19 -12.03 -34.71
N GLU A 212 17.03 -12.53 -33.81
CA GLU A 212 17.64 -11.69 -32.80
C GLU A 212 18.20 -10.44 -33.49
N PRO A 213 17.94 -9.21 -32.97
CA PRO A 213 18.45 -8.01 -33.61
C PRO A 213 19.97 -8.14 -33.73
N LYS A 214 20.44 -8.33 -34.97
CA LYS A 214 21.86 -8.34 -35.24
C LYS A 214 22.37 -6.98 -34.80
N VAL A 215 23.14 -6.96 -33.71
CA VAL A 215 23.91 -5.79 -33.33
C VAL A 215 24.77 -5.44 -34.51
N THR A 216 24.39 -4.40 -35.23
CA THR A 216 25.19 -3.87 -36.32
C THR A 216 26.48 -3.41 -35.70
N GLU A 217 27.57 -4.15 -35.98
CA GLU A 217 28.92 -3.70 -35.62
C GLU A 217 29.06 -2.26 -36.08
N LYS A 218 29.71 -1.43 -35.26
CA LYS A 218 29.99 -0.03 -35.62
C LYS A 218 30.45 0.05 -37.07
N PRO A 219 29.79 0.85 -37.93
CA PRO A 219 30.18 0.97 -39.30
C PRO A 219 31.64 1.37 -39.34
N SER A 220 32.44 0.56 -40.04
CA SER A 220 33.85 0.88 -40.24
C SER A 220 33.94 2.17 -41.09
N ASP A 221 34.91 3.03 -40.77
CA ASP A 221 35.11 4.37 -41.38
C ASP A 221 35.18 4.41 -42.94
N THR A 222 35.02 3.28 -43.59
CA THR A 222 35.08 3.12 -45.06
C THR A 222 33.74 2.77 -45.68
N GLY A 223 32.63 2.70 -44.93
CA GLY A 223 31.31 2.33 -45.45
C GLY A 223 30.45 3.52 -45.90
N ALA A 224 29.76 3.37 -47.03
CA ALA A 224 28.87 4.41 -47.58
C ALA A 224 27.71 4.83 -46.62
N GLY A 225 27.44 4.06 -45.54
CA GLY A 225 26.39 4.34 -44.58
C GLY A 225 26.69 5.52 -43.64
N THR A 226 27.96 5.69 -43.25
CA THR A 226 28.38 6.78 -42.34
C THR A 226 28.20 8.18 -42.91
N LYS A 227 28.31 8.29 -44.27
CA LYS A 227 28.15 9.59 -44.95
C LYS A 227 26.68 9.98 -45.17
N THR A 228 25.78 9.01 -45.22
CA THR A 228 24.34 9.27 -45.38
C THR A 228 23.71 9.71 -44.09
N ASP A 229 24.08 9.13 -42.95
CA ASP A 229 23.50 9.45 -41.65
C ASP A 229 23.96 10.82 -41.14
N ALA A 230 25.24 11.18 -41.35
CA ALA A 230 25.74 12.50 -41.03
C ALA A 230 25.04 13.61 -41.84
N LYS A 231 24.72 13.33 -43.11
CA LYS A 231 24.04 14.29 -43.96
C LYS A 231 22.54 14.37 -43.72
N ALA A 232 21.92 13.29 -43.22
CA ALA A 232 20.53 13.28 -42.79
C ALA A 232 20.35 14.01 -41.49
N SER A 233 21.26 13.82 -40.51
CA SER A 233 21.20 14.53 -39.21
C SER A 233 21.47 16.05 -39.37
N GLU A 234 22.36 16.42 -40.31
CA GLU A 234 22.64 17.82 -40.63
C GLU A 234 21.47 18.50 -41.37
N LYS A 235 20.71 17.75 -42.15
CA LYS A 235 19.49 18.25 -42.80
C LYS A 235 18.32 18.41 -41.82
N VAL A 236 18.23 17.59 -40.81
CA VAL A 236 17.18 17.69 -39.79
C VAL A 236 17.47 18.86 -38.81
N SER A 237 18.74 19.12 -38.51
CA SER A 237 19.11 20.25 -37.67
C SER A 237 19.08 21.63 -38.38
N ALA A 238 19.13 21.65 -39.72
CA ALA A 238 19.07 22.89 -40.50
C ALA A 238 17.67 23.26 -40.98
N GLY A 239 16.65 22.45 -40.68
CA GLY A 239 15.30 22.57 -41.22
C GLY A 239 14.20 22.87 -40.21
N ALA A 240 14.53 23.18 -38.97
CA ALA A 240 13.53 23.75 -38.05
C ALA A 240 13.44 25.26 -38.30
N PRO A 241 12.36 25.77 -38.89
CA PRO A 241 12.14 27.19 -38.90
C PRO A 241 11.94 27.61 -37.43
N ALA A 242 12.61 28.67 -37.01
CA ALA A 242 12.24 29.39 -35.82
C ALA A 242 10.77 29.77 -35.98
N GLU A 243 9.88 29.14 -35.23
CA GLU A 243 8.52 29.61 -35.14
C GLU A 243 8.54 30.95 -34.45
N ASP A 244 8.21 31.93 -35.29
CA ASP A 244 7.88 33.26 -34.92
C ASP A 244 6.79 33.23 -33.84
N ASP A 245 7.05 33.84 -32.70
CA ASP A 245 6.09 34.11 -31.64
C ASP A 245 4.94 34.92 -32.22
N THR A 246 3.92 34.25 -32.71
CA THR A 246 2.63 34.88 -32.90
C THR A 246 1.88 34.77 -31.58
N ASP A 247 1.83 35.91 -30.88
CA ASP A 247 0.90 36.20 -29.82
C ASP A 247 -0.50 35.68 -30.17
N ILE A 248 -0.90 34.56 -29.60
CA ILE A 248 -2.30 34.18 -29.56
C ILE A 248 -2.87 34.90 -28.34
N ASP A 249 -3.44 36.09 -28.59
CA ASP A 249 -4.39 36.73 -27.69
C ASP A 249 -5.46 35.70 -27.31
N ARG A 250 -5.33 35.10 -26.13
CA ARG A 250 -6.40 34.39 -25.47
C ARG A 250 -7.24 35.43 -24.74
N ASP A 251 -8.22 35.98 -25.46
CA ASP A 251 -9.39 36.59 -24.85
C ASP A 251 -10.07 35.51 -23.96
N ALA A 252 -9.71 35.53 -22.70
CA ALA A 252 -10.48 34.89 -21.66
C ALA A 252 -11.70 35.78 -21.41
N PRO A 253 -12.93 35.25 -21.48
CA PRO A 253 -14.09 36.03 -21.08
C PRO A 253 -14.01 36.34 -19.61
N GLU A 254 -14.13 37.63 -19.29
CA GLU A 254 -14.27 38.12 -17.91
C GLU A 254 -15.46 37.40 -17.21
N PRO A 255 -15.32 37.05 -15.91
CA PRO A 255 -16.45 36.51 -15.16
C PRO A 255 -17.52 37.61 -14.99
N THR A 256 -18.70 37.37 -15.49
CA THR A 256 -19.89 38.17 -15.25
C THR A 256 -20.22 38.15 -13.76
N GLU A 257 -20.07 39.28 -13.11
CA GLU A 257 -20.69 39.63 -11.84
C GLU A 257 -22.21 39.64 -12.05
N ASP A 258 -22.90 38.55 -11.62
CA ASP A 258 -24.31 38.56 -11.21
C ASP A 258 -24.68 37.21 -10.64
N GLN A 259 -24.43 37.00 -9.34
CA GLN A 259 -25.20 36.10 -8.55
C GLN A 259 -25.61 36.78 -7.24
N PRO A 260 -26.91 36.84 -6.95
CA PRO A 260 -27.40 37.51 -5.73
C PRO A 260 -27.04 36.68 -4.49
N ASP A 261 -26.63 37.40 -3.47
CA ASP A 261 -26.38 36.97 -2.10
C ASP A 261 -27.48 36.02 -1.58
N ARG A 262 -27.11 34.76 -1.38
CA ARG A 262 -27.95 33.81 -0.66
C ARG A 262 -27.62 33.91 0.83
N ALA A 263 -28.47 34.61 1.56
CA ALA A 263 -28.39 34.73 3.01
C ALA A 263 -28.38 33.36 3.71
N PRO A 264 -27.61 33.18 4.80
CA PRO A 264 -27.61 31.95 5.56
C PRO A 264 -28.95 31.76 6.28
N SER A 265 -29.61 30.64 6.07
CA SER A 265 -30.78 30.22 6.79
C SER A 265 -30.42 29.93 8.25
N LYS A 266 -30.94 30.71 9.17
CA LYS A 266 -30.94 30.43 10.60
C LYS A 266 -31.83 29.22 10.88
N GLY A 267 -31.25 28.05 11.09
CA GLY A 267 -31.90 26.90 11.67
C GLY A 267 -32.11 27.12 13.15
N GLY A 268 -33.34 27.34 13.57
CA GLY A 268 -33.71 27.47 14.96
C GLY A 268 -33.53 26.16 15.71
N VAL A 269 -32.85 26.23 16.82
CA VAL A 269 -32.83 25.20 17.85
C VAL A 269 -34.19 25.24 18.55
N GLN A 270 -34.95 24.15 18.45
CA GLN A 270 -36.12 23.93 19.29
C GLN A 270 -35.70 23.16 20.55
N ASP A 271 -35.75 23.85 21.67
CA ASP A 271 -35.72 23.26 23.02
C ASP A 271 -36.93 22.35 23.19
N THR A 272 -36.70 21.05 23.35
CA THR A 272 -37.71 20.16 23.88
C THR A 272 -37.48 19.97 25.37
N LYS A 273 -38.42 20.57 26.11
CA LYS A 273 -38.61 20.45 27.57
C LYS A 273 -38.75 18.99 28.00
N ALA A 274 -38.15 18.74 29.17
CA ALA A 274 -38.33 17.59 30.02
C ALA A 274 -39.82 17.24 30.22
N ALA A 275 -40.14 15.95 30.11
CA ALA A 275 -41.36 15.36 30.63
C ALA A 275 -41.00 14.34 31.71
N THR A 276 -41.43 14.68 32.87
CA THR A 276 -41.70 14.06 34.15
C THR A 276 -41.87 12.54 34.15
N GLU A 277 -41.24 11.91 35.12
CA GLU A 277 -41.53 10.58 35.64
C GLU A 277 -43.00 10.45 36.11
N PRO A 278 -43.58 9.27 36.09
CA PRO A 278 -44.57 8.92 37.09
C PRO A 278 -44.14 7.77 38.00
N GLU A 279 -44.49 8.01 39.25
CA GLU A 279 -44.36 7.23 40.46
C GLU A 279 -44.81 5.77 40.36
N GLU A 280 -44.16 4.97 41.22
CA GLU A 280 -44.58 3.67 41.73
C GLU A 280 -46.06 3.65 42.19
N LYS A 281 -46.70 2.52 41.98
CA LYS A 281 -47.60 1.89 42.98
C LYS A 281 -47.87 0.42 42.67
N GLU A 282 -47.60 -0.40 43.71
CA GLU A 282 -48.08 -1.74 44.09
C GLU A 282 -47.73 -2.91 43.14
#